data_59947f8dcb3ada7c3b40b27ef24b82fd
#
_entry.id   59947f8dcb3ada7c3b40b27ef24b82fd
#
_cell.length_a   1.000
_cell.length_b   1.000
_cell.length_c   1.000
_cell.angle_alpha   90.00
_cell.angle_beta   90.00
_cell.angle_gamma   90.00
#
_symmetry.space_group_name_H-M   'P 1'
#
loop_
_entity.id
_entity.type
_entity.pdbx_description
1 polymer ?
#
loop_
_entity_poly.entity_id
_entity_poly.type
_entity_poly.pdbx_seq_one_letter_code
_entity_poly.pdbx_strand_id
1 'polypeptide(L)'
;MMQGYFKNHTNPTVVFDAFFRKNPFDSSYSIAAGLEQAIEYIKDLHFSQEDVDYLRSTRLFDEDFLEYLLNFRFSGDIYAIPEGTVVFPREPLVKVIAPIMEAQLVETALLNIVNHQSLIATKASRVVYAAGGDGIMEFGLRRAQGPDAGLYGARAAMIGGCIGTSCVLTGQMFNVPVKGTHAHSWIMSFPDEYTAFKKYAELYPDACILLVDTYDTLGSGVPNAIRVFKEMREAGIKSNFYGIRLDSGDLAYLSKKARKMLDDAGFTDAVISASSDLDEYLISSLKNQGAAITSWGVGTNLITAKDCPAFGGVYKLAAVQDEKTGEFIPKIKLSENSEKITNPGNKTVFRLYDRENGKIKADLIAFADEHFDENKDLMIFDPVHTWKKTLLKGGTYTVREIMVPVFLKGECVYETPAVMDIQAYCKKELNTLWDESRRFENPQEIHVDLSDRLYDVKKELLNNYHRR
;
A
#
# COMPACT_ATOMS: atom_id res chain seq x y z
N MET A 1 9.50 -28.31 5.85
CA MET A 1 8.95 -28.18 7.22
C MET A 1 7.61 -28.90 7.36
N MET A 2 6.66 -28.65 6.47
CA MET A 2 5.31 -29.24 6.52
C MET A 2 5.34 -30.78 6.62
N GLN A 3 6.09 -31.48 5.75
CA GLN A 3 6.29 -32.93 5.88
C GLN A 3 6.93 -33.33 7.23
N GLY A 4 7.83 -32.51 7.76
CA GLY A 4 8.42 -32.76 9.10
C GLY A 4 7.37 -32.72 10.20
N TYR A 5 6.44 -31.76 10.19
CA TYR A 5 5.33 -31.76 11.14
C TYR A 5 4.42 -32.97 10.94
N PHE A 6 4.07 -33.28 9.69
CA PHE A 6 3.23 -34.43 9.34
C PHE A 6 3.81 -35.74 9.86
N LYS A 7 5.10 -36.04 9.59
CA LYS A 7 5.78 -37.27 10.03
C LYS A 7 5.94 -37.38 11.55
N ASN A 8 6.05 -36.25 12.24
CA ASN A 8 6.16 -36.24 13.69
C ASN A 8 4.79 -36.13 14.39
N HIS A 9 3.69 -36.20 13.66
CA HIS A 9 2.33 -36.06 14.18
C HIS A 9 2.15 -34.77 15.02
N THR A 10 2.81 -33.67 14.59
CA THR A 10 2.83 -32.41 15.31
C THR A 10 2.03 -31.38 14.49
N ASN A 11 0.78 -31.19 14.84
CA ASN A 11 -0.09 -30.23 14.14
C ASN A 11 -0.99 -29.43 15.11
N PRO A 12 -0.42 -28.82 16.18
CA PRO A 12 -1.21 -28.00 17.09
C PRO A 12 -1.76 -26.77 16.39
N THR A 13 -2.85 -26.22 16.89
CA THR A 13 -3.31 -24.88 16.48
C THR A 13 -2.32 -23.84 17.00
N VAL A 14 -1.95 -22.91 16.13
CA VAL A 14 -0.94 -21.88 16.42
C VAL A 14 -1.44 -20.50 16.02
N VAL A 15 -0.81 -19.47 16.55
CA VAL A 15 -0.98 -18.08 16.13
C VAL A 15 0.30 -17.59 15.47
N PHE A 16 0.19 -17.12 14.25
CA PHE A 16 1.25 -16.38 13.56
C PHE A 16 0.79 -14.96 13.28
N ASP A 17 1.75 -14.02 13.36
CA ASP A 17 1.54 -12.63 12.95
C ASP A 17 2.45 -12.27 11.78
N ALA A 18 1.87 -11.68 10.75
CA ALA A 18 2.59 -10.95 9.71
C ALA A 18 2.69 -9.47 10.12
N PHE A 19 3.89 -8.91 10.20
CA PHE A 19 4.14 -7.52 10.58
C PHE A 19 5.44 -7.02 9.96
N PHE A 20 5.65 -5.70 9.95
CA PHE A 20 6.91 -5.08 9.50
C PHE A 20 7.59 -4.34 10.65
N ARG A 21 8.91 -4.04 10.50
CA ARG A 21 9.73 -3.47 11.58
C ARG A 21 10.03 -2.00 11.45
N LYS A 22 10.07 -1.49 10.22
CA LYS A 22 10.38 -0.10 9.90
C LYS A 22 9.48 0.35 8.76
N ASN A 23 9.04 1.59 8.81
CA ASN A 23 8.36 2.21 7.68
C ASN A 23 9.32 2.35 6.49
N PRO A 24 8.86 2.18 5.25
CA PRO A 24 9.64 2.48 4.05
C PRO A 24 9.85 4.00 3.91
N PHE A 25 10.86 4.41 3.13
CA PHE A 25 11.10 5.81 2.73
C PHE A 25 11.32 6.78 3.91
N ASP A 26 11.83 6.31 5.05
CA ASP A 26 11.94 7.07 6.30
C ASP A 26 10.63 7.79 6.68
N SER A 27 9.49 7.20 6.31
CA SER A 27 8.16 7.67 6.64
C SER A 27 7.78 7.34 8.08
N SER A 28 6.82 8.07 8.64
CA SER A 28 6.23 7.74 9.96
C SER A 28 5.08 6.75 9.87
N TYR A 29 4.61 6.41 8.67
CA TYR A 29 3.46 5.55 8.45
C TYR A 29 3.63 4.67 7.20
N SER A 30 2.79 3.65 7.10
CA SER A 30 2.58 2.85 5.90
C SER A 30 1.08 2.68 5.63
N ILE A 31 0.72 2.21 4.43
CA ILE A 31 -0.66 1.89 4.06
C ILE A 31 -0.78 0.37 3.92
N ALA A 32 -1.71 -0.24 4.64
CA ALA A 32 -2.03 -1.65 4.46
C ALA A 32 -2.70 -1.88 3.11
N ALA A 33 -2.19 -2.83 2.31
CA ALA A 33 -2.77 -3.22 1.03
C ALA A 33 -2.41 -4.67 0.68
N GLY A 34 -3.17 -5.29 -0.24
CA GLY A 34 -2.97 -6.66 -0.70
C GLY A 34 -3.94 -7.68 -0.08
N LEU A 35 -4.87 -7.26 0.77
CA LEU A 35 -5.78 -8.20 1.45
C LEU A 35 -6.71 -8.91 0.45
N GLU A 36 -7.24 -8.23 -0.57
CA GLU A 36 -8.07 -8.85 -1.60
C GLU A 36 -7.35 -10.01 -2.30
N GLN A 37 -6.13 -9.76 -2.79
CA GLN A 37 -5.32 -10.82 -3.44
C GLN A 37 -4.97 -11.95 -2.46
N ALA A 38 -4.72 -11.63 -1.18
CA ALA A 38 -4.48 -12.64 -0.14
C ALA A 38 -5.73 -13.51 0.10
N ILE A 39 -6.92 -12.91 0.09
CA ILE A 39 -8.19 -13.65 0.20
C ILE A 39 -8.40 -14.59 -0.99
N GLU A 40 -8.16 -14.12 -2.22
CA GLU A 40 -8.25 -14.94 -3.43
C GLU A 40 -7.28 -16.11 -3.37
N TYR A 41 -6.03 -15.84 -2.99
CA TYR A 41 -5.02 -16.89 -2.82
C TYR A 41 -5.47 -17.97 -1.81
N ILE A 42 -6.00 -17.59 -0.65
CA ILE A 42 -6.45 -18.56 0.37
C ILE A 42 -7.67 -19.35 -0.11
N LYS A 43 -8.63 -18.71 -0.80
CA LYS A 43 -9.80 -19.39 -1.36
C LYS A 43 -9.42 -20.46 -2.39
N ASP A 44 -8.42 -20.14 -3.20
CA ASP A 44 -7.97 -21.02 -4.30
C ASP A 44 -6.86 -21.98 -3.87
N LEU A 45 -6.41 -21.92 -2.62
CA LEU A 45 -5.29 -22.72 -2.12
C LEU A 45 -5.63 -24.21 -2.07
N HIS A 46 -5.13 -24.96 -3.04
CA HIS A 46 -5.21 -26.40 -3.12
C HIS A 46 -4.01 -26.97 -3.88
N PHE A 47 -3.83 -28.26 -3.86
CA PHE A 47 -2.84 -28.97 -4.68
C PHE A 47 -3.56 -29.84 -5.70
N SER A 48 -3.26 -29.65 -6.98
CA SER A 48 -3.72 -30.48 -8.07
C SER A 48 -2.94 -31.80 -8.16
N GLN A 49 -3.42 -32.75 -8.95
CA GLN A 49 -2.66 -33.98 -9.23
C GLN A 49 -1.33 -33.65 -9.94
N GLU A 50 -1.30 -32.65 -10.81
CA GLU A 50 -0.10 -32.21 -11.53
C GLU A 50 0.95 -31.67 -10.55
N ASP A 51 0.55 -30.85 -9.55
CA ASP A 51 1.44 -30.34 -8.50
C ASP A 51 2.05 -31.48 -7.70
N VAL A 52 1.22 -32.45 -7.30
CA VAL A 52 1.68 -33.60 -6.52
C VAL A 52 2.61 -34.51 -7.36
N ASP A 53 2.34 -34.72 -8.63
CA ASP A 53 3.20 -35.50 -9.53
C ASP A 53 4.56 -34.79 -9.73
N TYR A 54 4.56 -33.47 -9.85
CA TYR A 54 5.80 -32.69 -9.86
C TYR A 54 6.58 -32.86 -8.54
N LEU A 55 5.93 -32.68 -7.38
CA LEU A 55 6.56 -32.86 -6.07
C LEU A 55 7.12 -34.28 -5.90
N ARG A 56 6.40 -35.31 -6.35
CA ARG A 56 6.86 -36.72 -6.38
C ARG A 56 8.12 -36.88 -7.22
N SER A 57 8.20 -36.20 -8.36
CA SER A 57 9.37 -36.25 -9.24
C SER A 57 10.64 -35.71 -8.59
N THR A 58 10.53 -34.81 -7.62
CA THR A 58 11.67 -34.24 -6.87
C THR A 58 12.32 -35.26 -5.93
N ARG A 59 11.61 -36.34 -5.55
CA ARG A 59 12.04 -37.38 -4.60
C ARG A 59 12.37 -36.85 -3.19
N LEU A 60 11.78 -35.75 -2.80
CA LEU A 60 11.97 -35.11 -1.48
C LEU A 60 10.85 -35.43 -0.51
N PHE A 61 9.72 -35.95 -1.01
CA PHE A 61 8.49 -36.12 -0.24
C PHE A 61 8.02 -37.58 -0.29
N ASP A 62 7.45 -38.06 0.82
CA ASP A 62 6.91 -39.39 0.98
C ASP A 62 5.46 -39.44 0.43
N GLU A 63 5.02 -40.61 -0.03
CA GLU A 63 3.72 -40.79 -0.67
C GLU A 63 2.53 -40.43 0.24
N ASP A 64 2.57 -40.78 1.50
CA ASP A 64 1.51 -40.48 2.48
C ASP A 64 1.36 -38.95 2.70
N PHE A 65 2.46 -38.20 2.66
CA PHE A 65 2.42 -36.75 2.70
C PHE A 65 1.91 -36.15 1.38
N LEU A 66 2.27 -36.71 0.25
CA LEU A 66 1.77 -36.30 -1.07
C LEU A 66 0.26 -36.53 -1.18
N GLU A 67 -0.26 -37.65 -0.68
CA GLU A 67 -1.69 -37.93 -0.59
C GLU A 67 -2.41 -36.94 0.34
N TYR A 68 -1.79 -36.57 1.46
CA TYR A 68 -2.31 -35.50 2.34
C TYR A 68 -2.47 -34.18 1.58
N LEU A 69 -1.50 -33.79 0.75
CA LEU A 69 -1.57 -32.54 0.00
C LEU A 69 -2.74 -32.48 -0.99
N LEU A 70 -3.11 -33.59 -1.64
CA LEU A 70 -4.27 -33.63 -2.54
C LEU A 70 -5.59 -33.26 -1.86
N ASN A 71 -5.68 -33.57 -0.56
CA ASN A 71 -6.85 -33.26 0.26
C ASN A 71 -6.72 -31.98 1.06
N PHE A 72 -5.62 -31.25 0.86
CA PHE A 72 -5.36 -30.01 1.61
C PHE A 72 -6.44 -28.97 1.33
N ARG A 73 -6.93 -28.34 2.41
CA ARG A 73 -7.76 -27.12 2.41
C ARG A 73 -7.38 -26.31 3.62
N PHE A 74 -7.38 -25.01 3.48
CA PHE A 74 -7.19 -24.10 4.62
C PHE A 74 -8.43 -24.15 5.51
N SER A 75 -8.26 -24.39 6.81
CA SER A 75 -9.36 -24.55 7.77
C SER A 75 -9.31 -23.56 8.94
N GLY A 76 -8.29 -22.71 8.97
CA GLY A 76 -8.04 -21.79 10.08
C GLY A 76 -8.84 -20.49 10.04
N ASP A 77 -8.55 -19.64 11.02
CA ASP A 77 -9.04 -18.26 11.10
C ASP A 77 -7.96 -17.29 10.62
N ILE A 78 -8.38 -16.23 9.94
CA ILE A 78 -7.51 -15.11 9.57
C ILE A 78 -8.17 -13.81 10.02
N TYR A 79 -7.42 -12.99 10.72
CA TYR A 79 -7.77 -11.61 11.04
C TYR A 79 -6.77 -10.68 10.36
N ALA A 80 -7.24 -9.57 9.83
CA ALA A 80 -6.36 -8.61 9.14
C ALA A 80 -6.78 -7.17 9.37
N ILE A 81 -5.84 -6.26 9.17
CA ILE A 81 -6.14 -4.83 9.07
C ILE A 81 -6.68 -4.57 7.65
N PRO A 82 -7.84 -3.91 7.50
CA PRO A 82 -8.42 -3.59 6.20
C PRO A 82 -7.50 -2.76 5.31
N GLU A 83 -7.57 -2.96 4.00
CA GLU A 83 -6.81 -2.18 3.03
C GLU A 83 -7.14 -0.69 3.10
N GLY A 84 -6.14 0.14 2.84
CA GLY A 84 -6.26 1.60 2.97
C GLY A 84 -6.07 2.13 4.39
N THR A 85 -5.99 1.26 5.39
CA THR A 85 -5.70 1.68 6.77
C THR A 85 -4.24 2.14 6.87
N VAL A 86 -4.02 3.28 7.54
CA VAL A 86 -2.69 3.69 7.98
C VAL A 86 -2.19 2.72 9.05
N VAL A 87 -0.96 2.24 8.93
CA VAL A 87 -0.37 1.25 9.84
C VAL A 87 1.05 1.64 10.24
N PHE A 88 1.50 1.09 11.36
CA PHE A 88 2.79 1.42 11.96
C PHE A 88 3.63 0.15 12.20
N PRO A 89 4.96 0.28 12.40
CA PRO A 89 5.83 -0.85 12.66
C PRO A 89 5.40 -1.69 13.87
N ARG A 90 5.55 -3.02 13.75
CA ARG A 90 5.28 -4.05 14.77
C ARG A 90 3.80 -4.39 15.00
N GLU A 91 2.87 -3.72 14.37
CA GLU A 91 1.46 -4.11 14.36
C GLU A 91 1.27 -5.38 13.54
N PRO A 92 0.50 -6.38 14.01
CA PRO A 92 0.09 -7.48 13.19
C PRO A 92 -0.84 -6.99 12.07
N LEU A 93 -0.35 -6.99 10.82
CA LEU A 93 -1.16 -6.67 9.65
C LEU A 93 -2.13 -7.80 9.31
N VAL A 94 -1.65 -9.04 9.47
CA VAL A 94 -2.41 -10.28 9.29
C VAL A 94 -2.05 -11.22 10.43
N LYS A 95 -3.06 -11.76 11.07
CA LYS A 95 -2.95 -12.80 12.08
C LYS A 95 -3.61 -14.07 11.56
N VAL A 96 -2.88 -15.18 11.62
CA VAL A 96 -3.36 -16.51 11.22
C VAL A 96 -3.45 -17.42 12.45
N ILE A 97 -4.62 -17.99 12.68
CA ILE A 97 -4.87 -18.98 13.73
C ILE A 97 -5.31 -20.27 13.05
N ALA A 98 -4.42 -21.25 12.96
CA ALA A 98 -4.65 -22.47 12.19
C ALA A 98 -3.77 -23.62 12.70
N PRO A 99 -4.03 -24.88 12.29
CA PRO A 99 -3.07 -25.95 12.42
C PRO A 99 -1.70 -25.54 11.87
N ILE A 100 -0.59 -25.89 12.54
CA ILE A 100 0.74 -25.36 12.22
C ILE A 100 1.17 -25.62 10.77
N MET A 101 0.75 -26.74 10.19
CA MET A 101 1.06 -27.07 8.80
C MET A 101 0.39 -26.07 7.83
N GLU A 102 -0.85 -25.70 8.08
CA GLU A 102 -1.59 -24.71 7.28
C GLU A 102 -1.03 -23.30 7.47
N ALA A 103 -0.86 -22.90 8.75
CA ALA A 103 -0.32 -21.58 9.10
C ALA A 103 1.09 -21.34 8.51
N GLN A 104 1.92 -22.40 8.44
CA GLN A 104 3.27 -22.30 7.88
C GLN A 104 3.26 -22.23 6.34
N LEU A 105 2.33 -22.91 5.69
CA LEU A 105 2.25 -22.96 4.23
C LEU A 105 1.96 -21.60 3.62
N VAL A 106 1.07 -20.83 4.23
CA VAL A 106 0.60 -19.55 3.69
C VAL A 106 1.60 -18.38 3.86
N GLU A 107 2.67 -18.56 4.67
CA GLU A 107 3.65 -17.52 5.01
C GLU A 107 4.15 -16.73 3.78
N THR A 108 4.72 -17.47 2.81
CA THR A 108 5.44 -16.83 1.71
C THR A 108 4.52 -16.04 0.80
N ALA A 109 3.36 -16.58 0.46
CA ALA A 109 2.39 -15.91 -0.40
C ALA A 109 1.80 -14.67 0.30
N LEU A 110 1.37 -14.79 1.55
CA LEU A 110 0.85 -13.65 2.32
C LEU A 110 1.87 -12.52 2.41
N LEU A 111 3.13 -12.84 2.75
CA LEU A 111 4.18 -11.83 2.81
C LEU A 111 4.48 -11.20 1.47
N ASN A 112 4.57 -11.98 0.38
CA ASN A 112 4.83 -11.47 -0.95
C ASN A 112 3.75 -10.46 -1.38
N ILE A 113 2.49 -10.83 -1.21
CA ILE A 113 1.32 -10.03 -1.60
C ILE A 113 1.25 -8.74 -0.77
N VAL A 114 1.23 -8.86 0.56
CA VAL A 114 1.04 -7.72 1.46
C VAL A 114 2.24 -6.77 1.41
N ASN A 115 3.46 -7.29 1.37
CA ASN A 115 4.66 -6.46 1.28
C ASN A 115 4.68 -5.61 0.01
N HIS A 116 4.43 -6.22 -1.15
CA HIS A 116 4.47 -5.51 -2.42
C HIS A 116 3.40 -4.41 -2.48
N GLN A 117 2.13 -4.76 -2.24
CA GLN A 117 1.05 -3.79 -2.38
C GLN A 117 1.10 -2.70 -1.31
N SER A 118 1.46 -3.03 -0.05
CA SER A 118 1.62 -2.01 1.00
C SER A 118 2.76 -1.04 0.69
N LEU A 119 3.87 -1.54 0.13
CA LEU A 119 5.00 -0.71 -0.27
C LEU A 119 4.60 0.31 -1.35
N ILE A 120 3.91 -0.16 -2.41
CA ILE A 120 3.49 0.70 -3.52
C ILE A 120 2.37 1.66 -3.09
N ALA A 121 1.38 1.23 -2.30
CA ALA A 121 0.34 2.11 -1.77
C ALA A 121 0.94 3.22 -0.90
N THR A 122 1.93 2.89 -0.07
CA THR A 122 2.65 3.87 0.75
C THR A 122 3.40 4.88 -0.13
N LYS A 123 4.15 4.42 -1.15
CA LYS A 123 4.84 5.31 -2.09
C LYS A 123 3.86 6.23 -2.82
N ALA A 124 2.76 5.67 -3.31
CA ALA A 124 1.71 6.44 -3.99
C ALA A 124 1.12 7.52 -3.09
N SER A 125 0.80 7.21 -1.83
CA SER A 125 0.24 8.18 -0.88
C SER A 125 1.18 9.37 -0.63
N ARG A 126 2.50 9.15 -0.61
CA ARG A 126 3.52 10.20 -0.48
C ARG A 126 3.58 11.09 -1.73
N VAL A 127 3.56 10.47 -2.92
CA VAL A 127 3.53 11.21 -4.20
C VAL A 127 2.26 12.06 -4.31
N VAL A 128 1.11 11.49 -3.93
CA VAL A 128 -0.18 12.22 -3.90
C VAL A 128 -0.15 13.37 -2.90
N TYR A 129 0.46 13.17 -1.73
CA TYR A 129 0.63 14.23 -0.73
C TYR A 129 1.49 15.39 -1.26
N ALA A 130 2.62 15.07 -1.93
CA ALA A 130 3.49 16.06 -2.57
C ALA A 130 2.78 16.91 -3.61
N ALA A 131 1.82 16.32 -4.34
CA ALA A 131 1.06 17.00 -5.37
C ALA A 131 0.07 18.04 -4.83
N GLY A 132 -0.27 17.99 -3.52
CA GLY A 132 -1.05 19.03 -2.85
C GLY A 132 -2.44 19.25 -3.46
N GLY A 133 -3.10 18.17 -3.88
CA GLY A 133 -4.44 18.19 -4.49
C GLY A 133 -4.47 18.05 -6.00
N ASP A 134 -3.34 18.13 -6.69
CA ASP A 134 -3.25 17.84 -8.12
C ASP A 134 -3.42 16.35 -8.40
N GLY A 135 -3.86 15.98 -9.62
CA GLY A 135 -4.05 14.58 -10.00
C GLY A 135 -2.74 13.86 -10.30
N ILE A 136 -2.56 12.68 -9.67
CA ILE A 136 -1.46 11.76 -9.96
C ILE A 136 -1.98 10.59 -10.80
N MET A 137 -1.35 10.35 -11.96
CA MET A 137 -1.60 9.20 -12.82
C MET A 137 -0.43 8.20 -12.69
N GLU A 138 -0.75 6.92 -12.50
CA GLU A 138 0.23 5.84 -12.47
C GLU A 138 0.62 5.43 -13.90
N PHE A 139 1.89 5.60 -14.28
CA PHE A 139 2.41 5.31 -15.62
C PHE A 139 3.62 4.36 -15.61
N GLY A 140 3.70 3.50 -14.60
CA GLY A 140 4.88 2.68 -14.32
C GLY A 140 4.86 1.27 -14.91
N LEU A 141 3.77 0.77 -15.50
CA LEU A 141 3.61 -0.63 -15.92
C LEU A 141 4.84 -1.20 -16.63
N ARG A 142 5.41 -0.48 -17.61
CA ARG A 142 6.59 -0.92 -18.38
C ARG A 142 7.89 -1.01 -17.58
N ARG A 143 7.92 -0.55 -16.33
CA ARG A 143 9.07 -0.51 -15.42
C ARG A 143 8.92 -1.44 -14.21
N ALA A 144 7.75 -2.04 -14.02
CA ALA A 144 7.48 -2.96 -12.93
C ALA A 144 8.34 -4.24 -13.05
N GLN A 145 8.56 -4.91 -11.92
CA GLN A 145 9.32 -6.16 -11.86
C GLN A 145 8.45 -7.38 -12.23
N GLY A 146 7.95 -7.38 -13.43
CA GLY A 146 7.09 -8.42 -13.99
C GLY A 146 5.63 -8.01 -14.13
N PRO A 147 4.82 -8.80 -14.87
CA PRO A 147 3.43 -8.46 -15.18
C PRO A 147 2.56 -8.28 -13.93
N ASP A 148 2.67 -9.21 -12.96
CA ASP A 148 1.89 -9.17 -11.73
C ASP A 148 2.26 -7.96 -10.86
N ALA A 149 3.55 -7.61 -10.79
CA ALA A 149 3.99 -6.40 -10.10
C ALA A 149 3.44 -5.14 -10.76
N GLY A 150 3.28 -5.13 -12.09
CA GLY A 150 2.61 -4.04 -12.81
C GLY A 150 1.12 -3.96 -12.52
N LEU A 151 0.43 -5.09 -12.55
CA LEU A 151 -1.00 -5.20 -12.32
C LEU A 151 -1.39 -4.80 -10.89
N TYR A 152 -0.83 -5.49 -9.90
CA TYR A 152 -1.14 -5.25 -8.49
C TYR A 152 -0.48 -3.99 -7.93
N GLY A 153 0.65 -3.57 -8.51
CA GLY A 153 1.26 -2.28 -8.20
C GLY A 153 0.38 -1.11 -8.65
N ALA A 154 -0.22 -1.19 -9.84
CA ALA A 154 -1.19 -0.20 -10.30
C ALA A 154 -2.44 -0.16 -9.38
N ARG A 155 -2.97 -1.33 -8.97
CA ARG A 155 -4.05 -1.42 -7.98
C ARG A 155 -3.67 -0.73 -6.66
N ALA A 156 -2.49 -1.03 -6.14
CA ALA A 156 -2.00 -0.44 -4.89
C ALA A 156 -1.79 1.08 -5.01
N ALA A 157 -1.33 1.57 -6.17
CA ALA A 157 -1.21 3.00 -6.43
C ALA A 157 -2.57 3.70 -6.43
N MET A 158 -3.63 3.04 -6.94
CA MET A 158 -4.99 3.57 -6.82
C MET A 158 -5.43 3.68 -5.35
N ILE A 159 -5.18 2.67 -4.52
CA ILE A 159 -5.45 2.74 -3.07
C ILE A 159 -4.72 3.92 -2.43
N GLY A 160 -3.45 4.15 -2.81
CA GLY A 160 -2.63 5.28 -2.33
C GLY A 160 -3.07 6.66 -2.80
N GLY A 161 -4.07 6.76 -3.69
CA GLY A 161 -4.71 8.02 -4.09
C GLY A 161 -4.46 8.46 -5.53
N CYS A 162 -3.86 7.63 -6.40
CA CYS A 162 -3.77 7.94 -7.84
C CYS A 162 -5.16 8.02 -8.47
N ILE A 163 -5.33 8.92 -9.44
CA ILE A 163 -6.62 9.16 -10.11
C ILE A 163 -6.85 8.28 -11.34
N GLY A 164 -5.87 7.46 -11.71
CA GLY A 164 -5.94 6.54 -12.83
C GLY A 164 -4.61 5.86 -13.10
N THR A 165 -4.64 4.80 -13.89
CA THR A 165 -3.48 4.02 -14.30
C THR A 165 -3.44 3.83 -15.81
N SER A 166 -2.25 3.62 -16.38
CA SER A 166 -2.07 3.17 -17.77
C SER A 166 -2.27 1.66 -17.95
N CYS A 167 -2.40 0.89 -16.87
CA CYS A 167 -2.63 -0.55 -16.92
C CYS A 167 -4.10 -0.86 -17.20
N VAL A 168 -4.41 -1.17 -18.47
CA VAL A 168 -5.78 -1.48 -18.91
C VAL A 168 -6.32 -2.72 -18.19
N LEU A 169 -5.48 -3.73 -17.95
CA LEU A 169 -5.88 -4.95 -17.24
C LEU A 169 -6.28 -4.63 -15.78
N THR A 170 -5.56 -3.75 -15.09
CA THR A 170 -5.96 -3.28 -13.75
C THR A 170 -7.31 -2.57 -13.81
N GLY A 171 -7.52 -1.74 -14.84
CA GLY A 171 -8.82 -1.09 -15.08
C GLY A 171 -9.96 -2.08 -15.24
N GLN A 172 -9.74 -3.15 -16.00
CA GLN A 172 -10.72 -4.21 -16.23
C GLN A 172 -11.02 -5.04 -14.98
N MET A 173 -9.96 -5.48 -14.27
CA MET A 173 -10.11 -6.37 -13.12
C MET A 173 -10.71 -5.67 -11.90
N PHE A 174 -10.32 -4.43 -11.65
CA PHE A 174 -10.66 -3.71 -10.41
C PHE A 174 -11.59 -2.51 -10.64
N ASN A 175 -12.10 -2.34 -11.85
CA ASN A 175 -13.00 -1.24 -12.22
C ASN A 175 -12.46 0.14 -11.80
N VAL A 176 -11.17 0.38 -12.07
CA VAL A 176 -10.51 1.67 -11.79
C VAL A 176 -10.31 2.47 -13.06
N PRO A 177 -10.21 3.82 -12.99
CA PRO A 177 -10.04 4.67 -14.16
C PRO A 177 -8.74 4.37 -14.93
N VAL A 178 -8.86 4.13 -16.24
CA VAL A 178 -7.73 4.03 -17.14
C VAL A 178 -7.44 5.40 -17.73
N LYS A 179 -6.18 5.83 -17.68
CA LYS A 179 -5.69 7.11 -18.16
C LYS A 179 -4.43 6.92 -19.01
N GLY A 180 -4.26 7.78 -19.99
CA GLY A 180 -3.07 7.78 -20.83
C GLY A 180 -3.04 8.99 -21.76
N THR A 181 -1.91 9.16 -22.43
CA THR A 181 -1.69 10.14 -23.47
C THR A 181 -0.90 9.50 -24.61
N HIS A 182 -0.70 10.20 -25.72
CA HIS A 182 0.17 9.71 -26.79
C HIS A 182 1.66 9.84 -26.43
N ALA A 183 2.50 9.10 -27.13
CA ALA A 183 3.96 9.13 -27.00
C ALA A 183 4.60 9.96 -28.11
N HIS A 184 5.91 10.28 -27.98
CA HIS A 184 6.68 10.97 -29.04
C HIS A 184 6.61 10.27 -30.38
N SER A 185 6.54 8.93 -30.41
CA SER A 185 6.40 8.15 -31.66
C SER A 185 5.14 8.50 -32.45
N TRP A 186 4.03 8.87 -31.76
CA TRP A 186 2.84 9.38 -32.42
C TRP A 186 3.16 10.65 -33.21
N ILE A 187 3.85 11.62 -32.61
CA ILE A 187 4.22 12.88 -33.27
C ILE A 187 5.14 12.59 -34.47
N MET A 188 6.14 11.74 -34.26
CA MET A 188 7.14 11.39 -35.29
C MET A 188 6.58 10.59 -36.46
N SER A 189 5.40 9.97 -36.32
CA SER A 189 4.75 9.20 -37.39
C SER A 189 3.95 10.06 -38.38
N PHE A 190 3.79 11.35 -38.12
CA PHE A 190 3.10 12.29 -39.02
C PHE A 190 4.10 13.20 -39.72
N PRO A 191 3.68 13.86 -40.85
CA PRO A 191 4.56 14.75 -41.60
C PRO A 191 5.07 15.96 -40.77
N ASP A 192 4.28 16.42 -39.80
CA ASP A 192 4.61 17.51 -38.90
C ASP A 192 3.82 17.38 -37.58
N GLU A 193 4.29 18.11 -36.57
CA GLU A 193 3.75 18.10 -35.21
C GLU A 193 2.31 18.62 -35.15
N TYR A 194 1.99 19.68 -35.90
CA TYR A 194 0.64 20.20 -35.94
C TYR A 194 -0.37 19.18 -36.48
N THR A 195 -0.02 18.46 -37.55
CA THR A 195 -0.85 17.40 -38.11
C THR A 195 -1.10 16.27 -37.09
N ALA A 196 -0.06 15.86 -36.36
CA ALA A 196 -0.20 14.87 -35.33
C ALA A 196 -1.13 15.30 -34.18
N PHE A 197 -1.00 16.55 -33.73
CA PHE A 197 -1.87 17.15 -32.70
C PHE A 197 -3.31 17.21 -33.12
N LYS A 198 -3.55 17.71 -34.35
CA LYS A 198 -4.89 17.81 -34.93
C LYS A 198 -5.58 16.45 -35.02
N LYS A 199 -4.87 15.44 -35.51
CA LYS A 199 -5.40 14.08 -35.58
C LYS A 199 -5.72 13.49 -34.22
N TYR A 200 -4.90 13.76 -33.19
CA TYR A 200 -5.18 13.32 -31.82
C TYR A 200 -6.42 14.03 -31.25
N ALA A 201 -6.55 15.33 -31.45
CA ALA A 201 -7.68 16.11 -30.98
C ALA A 201 -9.01 15.73 -31.66
N GLU A 202 -8.97 15.32 -32.93
CA GLU A 202 -10.15 14.80 -33.66
C GLU A 202 -10.64 13.48 -33.05
N LEU A 203 -9.71 12.62 -32.56
CA LEU A 203 -10.04 11.31 -32.00
C LEU A 203 -10.46 11.40 -30.52
N TYR A 204 -9.81 12.25 -29.74
CA TYR A 204 -9.95 12.32 -28.28
C TYR A 204 -10.19 13.76 -27.79
N PRO A 205 -11.28 14.42 -28.21
CA PRO A 205 -11.50 15.82 -27.86
C PRO A 205 -11.64 16.07 -26.35
N ASP A 206 -12.24 15.11 -25.60
CA ASP A 206 -12.44 15.22 -24.14
C ASP A 206 -11.25 14.71 -23.31
N ALA A 207 -10.16 14.30 -23.97
CA ALA A 207 -8.91 13.85 -23.33
C ALA A 207 -7.68 14.34 -24.10
N CYS A 208 -7.77 15.55 -24.66
CA CYS A 208 -6.80 16.12 -25.58
C CYS A 208 -5.59 16.71 -24.84
N ILE A 209 -4.69 15.84 -24.36
CA ILE A 209 -3.41 16.26 -23.77
C ILE A 209 -2.30 16.05 -24.80
N LEU A 210 -1.73 17.15 -25.30
CA LEU A 210 -0.76 17.18 -26.38
C LEU A 210 0.68 17.21 -25.84
N LEU A 211 1.51 16.25 -26.24
CA LEU A 211 2.91 16.15 -25.85
C LEU A 211 3.76 17.11 -26.69
N VAL A 212 4.22 18.21 -26.09
CA VAL A 212 4.74 19.38 -26.81
C VAL A 212 6.26 19.48 -26.88
N ASP A 213 6.98 18.50 -26.33
CA ASP A 213 8.44 18.54 -26.21
C ASP A 213 9.16 17.53 -27.12
N THR A 214 8.52 17.15 -28.24
CA THR A 214 9.15 16.24 -29.21
C THR A 214 10.31 16.92 -29.96
N TYR A 215 10.18 18.21 -30.30
CA TYR A 215 11.19 18.97 -31.07
C TYR A 215 11.62 20.24 -30.34
N ASP A 216 10.77 21.26 -30.31
CA ASP A 216 11.01 22.52 -29.61
C ASP A 216 9.76 22.91 -28.82
N THR A 217 9.82 22.77 -27.52
CA THR A 217 8.67 22.98 -26.64
C THR A 217 8.01 24.35 -26.81
N LEU A 218 8.82 25.42 -26.76
CA LEU A 218 8.30 26.80 -26.77
C LEU A 218 8.23 27.40 -28.17
N GLY A 219 9.10 26.95 -29.11
CA GLY A 219 9.14 27.46 -30.47
C GLY A 219 8.14 26.78 -31.41
N SER A 220 7.79 25.53 -31.19
CA SER A 220 6.83 24.81 -32.06
C SER A 220 5.72 24.08 -31.28
N GLY A 221 6.03 23.34 -30.26
CA GLY A 221 5.06 22.46 -29.58
C GLY A 221 3.89 23.21 -28.97
N VAL A 222 4.15 24.16 -28.06
CA VAL A 222 3.08 24.96 -27.43
C VAL A 222 2.34 25.83 -28.47
N PRO A 223 3.00 26.52 -29.43
CA PRO A 223 2.31 27.22 -30.51
C PRO A 223 1.37 26.32 -31.33
N ASN A 224 1.80 25.13 -31.73
CA ASN A 224 0.97 24.18 -32.47
C ASN A 224 -0.21 23.66 -31.65
N ALA A 225 -0.01 23.38 -30.35
CA ALA A 225 -1.10 23.00 -29.45
C ALA A 225 -2.16 24.13 -29.34
N ILE A 226 -1.71 25.36 -29.15
CA ILE A 226 -2.61 26.56 -29.13
C ILE A 226 -3.40 26.68 -30.44
N ARG A 227 -2.76 26.44 -31.58
CA ARG A 227 -3.42 26.45 -32.88
C ARG A 227 -4.53 25.41 -32.94
N VAL A 228 -4.26 24.18 -32.52
CA VAL A 228 -5.26 23.08 -32.47
C VAL A 228 -6.41 23.44 -31.53
N PHE A 229 -6.14 23.97 -30.35
CA PHE A 229 -7.19 24.40 -29.41
C PHE A 229 -8.07 25.51 -29.93
N LYS A 230 -7.52 26.46 -30.72
CA LYS A 230 -8.31 27.49 -31.43
C LYS A 230 -9.25 26.85 -32.46
N GLU A 231 -8.73 25.92 -33.28
CA GLU A 231 -9.55 25.22 -34.28
C GLU A 231 -10.67 24.39 -33.62
N MET A 232 -10.38 23.69 -32.49
CA MET A 232 -11.42 22.98 -31.71
C MET A 232 -12.51 23.95 -31.23
N ARG A 233 -12.13 25.10 -30.68
CA ARG A 233 -13.06 26.15 -30.21
C ARG A 233 -13.90 26.71 -31.34
N GLU A 234 -13.30 27.02 -32.50
CA GLU A 234 -13.98 27.51 -33.72
C GLU A 234 -14.95 26.48 -34.28
N ALA A 235 -14.61 25.21 -34.21
CA ALA A 235 -15.49 24.11 -34.60
C ALA A 235 -16.61 23.80 -33.57
N GLY A 236 -16.68 24.56 -32.47
CA GLY A 236 -17.68 24.37 -31.41
C GLY A 236 -17.46 23.11 -30.55
N ILE A 237 -16.29 22.48 -30.63
CA ILE A 237 -15.92 21.31 -29.82
C ILE A 237 -15.66 21.80 -28.40
N LYS A 238 -16.50 21.35 -27.46
CA LYS A 238 -16.31 21.56 -26.01
C LYS A 238 -15.52 20.41 -25.46
N SER A 239 -14.35 20.69 -24.89
CA SER A 239 -13.55 19.72 -24.15
C SER A 239 -13.57 20.06 -22.66
N ASN A 240 -13.83 19.08 -21.82
CA ASN A 240 -13.79 19.23 -20.37
C ASN A 240 -12.38 18.99 -19.79
N PHE A 241 -11.49 18.35 -20.56
CA PHE A 241 -10.13 18.05 -20.13
C PHE A 241 -9.19 18.09 -21.34
N TYR A 242 -8.45 19.18 -21.49
CA TYR A 242 -7.47 19.41 -22.55
C TYR A 242 -6.27 20.18 -22.02
N GLY A 243 -5.16 20.10 -22.73
CA GLY A 243 -3.94 20.79 -22.33
C GLY A 243 -2.70 20.22 -22.98
N ILE A 244 -1.57 20.44 -22.33
CA ILE A 244 -0.26 20.03 -22.82
C ILE A 244 0.45 19.11 -21.82
N ARG A 245 1.40 18.30 -22.31
CA ARG A 245 2.29 17.49 -21.49
C ARG A 245 3.75 17.84 -21.78
N LEU A 246 4.52 17.97 -20.70
CA LEU A 246 5.96 18.15 -20.66
C LEU A 246 6.60 16.89 -20.11
N ASP A 247 7.56 16.28 -20.81
CA ASP A 247 8.22 15.04 -20.44
C ASP A 247 9.75 15.20 -20.27
N SER A 248 10.29 16.39 -20.58
CA SER A 248 11.71 16.64 -20.56
C SER A 248 12.04 18.13 -20.30
N GLY A 249 13.35 18.40 -20.05
CA GLY A 249 13.87 19.74 -19.83
C GLY A 249 13.60 20.28 -18.42
N ASP A 250 13.76 21.59 -18.23
CA ASP A 250 13.45 22.28 -16.98
C ASP A 250 11.93 22.47 -16.85
N LEU A 251 11.28 21.54 -16.16
CA LEU A 251 9.83 21.52 -16.02
C LEU A 251 9.28 22.78 -15.32
N ALA A 252 10.02 23.36 -14.36
CA ALA A 252 9.58 24.58 -13.68
C ALA A 252 9.61 25.78 -14.64
N TYR A 253 10.69 25.94 -15.38
CA TYR A 253 10.81 27.01 -16.36
C TYR A 253 9.82 26.85 -17.50
N LEU A 254 9.78 25.66 -18.13
CA LEU A 254 8.94 25.39 -19.30
C LEU A 254 7.45 25.52 -18.97
N SER A 255 7.01 25.00 -17.83
CA SER A 255 5.58 25.09 -17.43
C SER A 255 5.13 26.54 -17.22
N LYS A 256 5.96 27.38 -16.58
CA LYS A 256 5.66 28.81 -16.40
C LYS A 256 5.58 29.55 -17.73
N LYS A 257 6.48 29.27 -18.67
CA LYS A 257 6.45 29.88 -20.01
C LYS A 257 5.24 29.40 -20.83
N ALA A 258 5.01 28.07 -20.82
CA ALA A 258 3.85 27.50 -21.51
C ALA A 258 2.52 28.02 -20.93
N ARG A 259 2.41 28.15 -19.60
CA ARG A 259 1.21 28.75 -18.97
C ARG A 259 0.93 30.15 -19.46
N LYS A 260 1.98 30.99 -19.49
CA LYS A 260 1.83 32.33 -20.01
C LYS A 260 1.36 32.35 -21.48
N MET A 261 1.92 31.50 -22.34
CA MET A 261 1.53 31.40 -23.74
C MET A 261 0.07 30.95 -23.92
N LEU A 262 -0.36 29.98 -23.11
CA LEU A 262 -1.74 29.49 -23.11
C LEU A 262 -2.72 30.58 -22.63
N ASP A 263 -2.36 31.31 -21.56
CA ASP A 263 -3.17 32.41 -21.02
C ASP A 263 -3.29 33.57 -22.00
N ASP A 264 -2.19 33.99 -22.60
CA ASP A 264 -2.16 35.04 -23.61
C ASP A 264 -3.02 34.68 -24.84
N ALA A 265 -3.18 33.38 -25.14
CA ALA A 265 -4.05 32.86 -26.19
C ALA A 265 -5.51 32.61 -25.75
N GLY A 266 -5.85 32.85 -24.46
CA GLY A 266 -7.18 32.71 -23.90
C GLY A 266 -7.54 31.26 -23.49
N PHE A 267 -6.56 30.41 -23.16
CA PHE A 267 -6.72 29.02 -22.68
C PHE A 267 -6.28 28.90 -21.23
N THR A 268 -6.89 29.69 -20.33
CA THR A 268 -6.56 29.78 -18.91
C THR A 268 -6.92 28.53 -18.13
N ASP A 269 -7.82 27.71 -18.65
CA ASP A 269 -8.32 26.45 -18.13
C ASP A 269 -7.55 25.19 -18.65
N ALA A 270 -6.68 25.38 -19.66
CA ALA A 270 -5.87 24.29 -20.20
C ALA A 270 -4.92 23.71 -19.14
N VAL A 271 -4.93 22.38 -18.99
CA VAL A 271 -4.07 21.66 -18.03
C VAL A 271 -2.62 21.63 -18.53
N ILE A 272 -1.67 21.77 -17.62
CA ILE A 272 -0.27 21.42 -17.88
C ILE A 272 0.05 20.17 -17.07
N SER A 273 0.28 19.06 -17.80
CA SER A 273 0.69 17.78 -17.23
C SER A 273 2.21 17.64 -17.33
N ALA A 274 2.83 17.04 -16.34
CA ALA A 274 4.26 16.68 -16.38
C ALA A 274 4.47 15.19 -16.17
N SER A 275 5.52 14.66 -16.78
CA SER A 275 6.06 13.33 -16.56
C SER A 275 7.59 13.41 -16.59
N SER A 276 8.33 12.31 -16.49
CA SER A 276 9.80 12.22 -16.42
C SER A 276 10.34 12.06 -15.00
N ASP A 277 10.65 10.82 -14.63
CA ASP A 277 11.34 10.42 -13.37
C ASP A 277 10.85 11.13 -12.09
N LEU A 278 9.56 11.49 -12.06
CA LEU A 278 8.94 12.19 -10.95
C LEU A 278 8.86 11.29 -9.70
N ASP A 279 9.01 11.94 -8.55
CA ASP A 279 8.77 11.38 -7.22
C ASP A 279 8.22 12.48 -6.28
N GLU A 280 7.96 12.13 -5.01
CA GLU A 280 7.44 13.07 -4.01
C GLU A 280 8.37 14.25 -3.76
N TYR A 281 9.68 14.07 -3.86
CA TYR A 281 10.66 15.12 -3.62
C TYR A 281 10.73 16.10 -4.80
N LEU A 282 10.81 15.56 -6.03
CA LEU A 282 10.85 16.41 -7.22
C LEU A 282 9.54 17.17 -7.42
N ILE A 283 8.38 16.54 -7.19
CA ILE A 283 7.07 17.23 -7.25
C ILE A 283 7.01 18.36 -6.22
N SER A 284 7.41 18.12 -4.97
CA SER A 284 7.49 19.16 -3.94
C SER A 284 8.41 20.31 -4.35
N SER A 285 9.57 19.99 -4.90
CA SER A 285 10.53 20.98 -5.38
C SER A 285 9.96 21.83 -6.52
N LEU A 286 9.31 21.20 -7.51
CA LEU A 286 8.70 21.91 -8.64
C LEU A 286 7.56 22.84 -8.18
N LYS A 287 6.73 22.39 -7.24
CA LYS A 287 5.69 23.23 -6.64
C LYS A 287 6.26 24.43 -5.88
N ASN A 288 7.30 24.21 -5.08
CA ASN A 288 7.99 25.29 -4.37
C ASN A 288 8.66 26.31 -5.33
N GLN A 289 9.07 25.87 -6.51
CA GLN A 289 9.59 26.76 -7.58
C GLN A 289 8.47 27.49 -8.33
N GLY A 290 7.19 27.25 -8.02
CA GLY A 290 6.05 27.85 -8.69
C GLY A 290 5.80 27.29 -10.08
N ALA A 291 6.13 26.01 -10.34
CA ALA A 291 5.77 25.32 -11.58
C ALA A 291 4.26 25.36 -11.81
N ALA A 292 3.84 25.67 -13.02
CA ALA A 292 2.42 25.77 -13.38
C ALA A 292 1.85 24.41 -13.83
N ILE A 293 2.15 23.36 -13.08
CA ILE A 293 1.76 21.98 -13.37
C ILE A 293 0.64 21.58 -12.41
N THR A 294 -0.42 20.98 -12.93
CA THR A 294 -1.61 20.57 -12.16
C THR A 294 -1.99 19.12 -12.38
N SER A 295 -1.21 18.37 -13.16
CA SER A 295 -1.41 16.95 -13.42
C SER A 295 -0.04 16.27 -13.59
N TRP A 296 0.13 15.09 -13.00
CA TRP A 296 1.42 14.42 -12.90
C TRP A 296 1.32 12.96 -13.33
N GLY A 297 2.14 12.55 -14.29
CA GLY A 297 2.31 11.16 -14.71
C GLY A 297 3.54 10.57 -14.06
N VAL A 298 3.37 9.71 -13.06
CA VAL A 298 4.47 9.15 -12.29
C VAL A 298 4.64 7.67 -12.65
N GLY A 299 5.85 7.31 -13.07
CA GLY A 299 6.14 5.96 -13.58
C GLY A 299 7.11 5.20 -12.71
N THR A 300 8.38 5.17 -13.12
CA THR A 300 9.43 4.32 -12.56
C THR A 300 9.52 4.42 -11.04
N ASN A 301 9.63 5.62 -10.50
CA ASN A 301 9.90 5.83 -9.08
C ASN A 301 8.73 5.39 -8.18
N LEU A 302 7.49 5.39 -8.71
CA LEU A 302 6.31 4.92 -8.00
C LEU A 302 6.24 3.38 -8.04
N ILE A 303 6.17 2.80 -9.26
CA ILE A 303 5.89 1.37 -9.42
C ILE A 303 7.02 0.46 -8.94
N THR A 304 8.25 0.96 -8.89
CA THR A 304 9.40 0.23 -8.35
C THR A 304 9.67 0.54 -6.88
N ALA A 305 8.88 1.43 -6.27
CA ALA A 305 9.16 1.94 -4.92
C ALA A 305 10.63 2.34 -4.77
N LYS A 306 11.15 3.14 -5.74
CA LYS A 306 12.56 3.52 -5.79
C LYS A 306 13.05 3.95 -4.40
N ASP A 307 14.26 3.59 -4.07
CA ASP A 307 14.96 3.80 -2.79
C ASP A 307 14.51 2.89 -1.63
N CYS A 308 13.49 2.04 -1.83
CA CYS A 308 13.09 1.03 -0.85
C CYS A 308 12.69 -0.27 -1.57
N PRO A 309 13.62 -1.21 -1.81
CA PRO A 309 13.35 -2.39 -2.63
C PRO A 309 12.44 -3.42 -1.96
N ALA A 310 12.19 -3.31 -0.64
CA ALA A 310 11.38 -4.26 0.10
C ALA A 310 10.69 -3.61 1.31
N PHE A 311 9.44 -3.97 1.56
CA PHE A 311 8.67 -3.52 2.73
C PHE A 311 9.21 -4.10 4.05
N GLY A 312 9.91 -5.22 4.00
CA GLY A 312 10.55 -5.84 5.16
C GLY A 312 9.60 -6.53 6.13
N GLY A 313 8.41 -6.92 5.66
CA GLY A 313 7.47 -7.71 6.44
C GLY A 313 8.01 -9.09 6.80
N VAL A 314 7.60 -9.59 7.94
CA VAL A 314 7.98 -10.89 8.51
C VAL A 314 6.76 -11.60 9.06
N TYR A 315 6.83 -12.93 9.15
CA TYR A 315 5.78 -13.80 9.68
C TYR A 315 6.35 -14.61 10.84
N LYS A 316 5.76 -14.51 12.03
CA LYS A 316 6.35 -15.09 13.24
C LYS A 316 5.34 -15.77 14.13
N LEU A 317 5.70 -16.97 14.61
CA LEU A 317 4.96 -17.71 15.62
C LEU A 317 4.84 -16.88 16.91
N ALA A 318 3.62 -16.66 17.37
CA ALA A 318 3.28 -15.87 18.53
C ALA A 318 2.70 -16.68 19.69
N ALA A 319 1.96 -17.76 19.39
CA ALA A 319 1.42 -18.68 20.40
C ALA A 319 1.20 -20.07 19.82
N VAL A 320 1.10 -21.05 20.73
CA VAL A 320 0.70 -22.45 20.44
C VAL A 320 -0.45 -22.79 21.38
N GLN A 321 -1.52 -23.35 20.86
CA GLN A 321 -2.65 -23.79 21.68
C GLN A 321 -2.28 -25.08 22.44
N ASP A 322 -2.54 -25.12 23.74
CA ASP A 322 -2.45 -26.31 24.52
C ASP A 322 -3.67 -27.20 24.25
N GLU A 323 -3.43 -28.43 23.82
CA GLU A 323 -4.50 -29.37 23.42
C GLU A 323 -5.43 -29.77 24.59
N LYS A 324 -4.95 -29.67 25.84
CA LYS A 324 -5.71 -30.10 27.03
C LYS A 324 -6.59 -28.97 27.57
N THR A 325 -6.04 -27.76 27.60
CA THR A 325 -6.73 -26.59 28.18
C THR A 325 -7.44 -25.76 27.14
N GLY A 326 -7.02 -25.83 25.86
CA GLY A 326 -7.48 -24.95 24.80
C GLY A 326 -6.88 -23.54 24.85
N GLU A 327 -6.04 -23.24 25.84
CA GLU A 327 -5.43 -21.92 26.03
C GLU A 327 -4.24 -21.73 25.08
N PHE A 328 -4.05 -20.49 24.60
CA PHE A 328 -2.88 -20.12 23.81
C PHE A 328 -1.68 -19.81 24.69
N ILE A 329 -0.67 -20.69 24.66
CA ILE A 329 0.61 -20.51 25.35
C ILE A 329 1.46 -19.53 24.52
N PRO A 330 1.78 -18.34 25.04
CA PRO A 330 2.58 -17.36 24.33
C PRO A 330 3.99 -17.88 23.99
N LYS A 331 4.46 -17.57 22.78
CA LYS A 331 5.81 -17.91 22.29
C LYS A 331 6.55 -16.62 21.89
N ILE A 332 7.84 -16.59 22.18
CA ILE A 332 8.71 -15.47 21.87
C ILE A 332 9.98 -15.94 21.14
N LYS A 333 10.36 -15.23 20.09
CA LYS A 333 11.68 -15.41 19.48
C LYS A 333 12.65 -14.42 20.09
N LEU A 334 13.72 -14.93 20.69
CA LEU A 334 14.84 -14.13 21.18
C LEU A 334 15.80 -13.77 20.05
N SER A 335 16.53 -12.67 20.23
CA SER A 335 17.56 -12.22 19.31
C SER A 335 18.52 -11.28 20.02
N GLU A 336 19.79 -11.28 19.64
CA GLU A 336 20.77 -10.27 20.09
C GLU A 336 20.36 -8.86 19.66
N ASN A 337 19.70 -8.73 18.51
CA ASN A 337 19.10 -7.49 18.09
C ASN A 337 17.70 -7.35 18.70
N SER A 338 17.52 -6.37 19.59
CA SER A 338 16.26 -6.12 20.30
C SER A 338 15.07 -5.85 19.35
N GLU A 339 15.33 -5.26 18.18
CA GLU A 339 14.30 -5.02 17.16
C GLU A 339 13.73 -6.32 16.56
N LYS A 340 14.45 -7.44 16.68
CA LYS A 340 14.03 -8.76 16.20
C LYS A 340 13.27 -9.58 17.23
N ILE A 341 13.16 -9.08 18.46
CA ILE A 341 12.35 -9.72 19.52
C ILE A 341 10.87 -9.51 19.19
N THR A 342 10.09 -10.60 19.20
CA THR A 342 8.68 -10.59 18.83
C THR A 342 7.76 -10.26 20.01
N ASN A 343 6.54 -9.82 19.73
CA ASN A 343 5.47 -9.72 20.73
C ASN A 343 4.74 -11.06 20.80
N PRO A 344 4.63 -11.69 21.99
CA PRO A 344 4.01 -13.00 22.14
C PRO A 344 2.48 -12.95 22.21
N GLY A 345 1.82 -14.10 22.04
CA GLY A 345 0.40 -14.31 22.34
C GLY A 345 -0.55 -14.04 21.17
N ASN A 346 -1.83 -14.35 21.38
CA ASN A 346 -2.91 -14.02 20.46
C ASN A 346 -3.34 -12.55 20.69
N LYS A 347 -3.00 -11.68 19.74
CA LYS A 347 -3.07 -10.22 19.88
C LYS A 347 -4.04 -9.57 18.88
N THR A 348 -4.43 -8.35 19.20
CA THR A 348 -5.11 -7.41 18.32
C THR A 348 -4.53 -6.01 18.47
N VAL A 349 -4.98 -5.05 17.69
CA VAL A 349 -4.53 -3.65 17.73
C VAL A 349 -5.70 -2.73 18.00
N PHE A 350 -5.56 -1.89 19.01
CA PHE A 350 -6.50 -0.84 19.36
C PHE A 350 -5.89 0.51 19.00
N ARG A 351 -6.52 1.25 18.11
CA ARG A 351 -6.14 2.62 17.75
C ARG A 351 -6.83 3.62 18.66
N LEU A 352 -6.05 4.52 19.23
CA LEU A 352 -6.49 5.57 20.14
C LEU A 352 -6.51 6.90 19.39
N TYR A 353 -7.68 7.54 19.37
CA TYR A 353 -7.85 8.83 18.70
C TYR A 353 -8.10 9.93 19.74
N ASP A 354 -7.66 11.11 19.43
CA ASP A 354 -8.09 12.32 20.14
C ASP A 354 -9.57 12.56 19.87
N ARG A 355 -10.38 12.68 20.94
CA ARG A 355 -11.83 12.84 20.82
C ARG A 355 -12.23 14.20 20.22
N GLU A 356 -11.41 15.23 20.40
CA GLU A 356 -11.71 16.58 19.95
C GLU A 356 -11.51 16.75 18.44
N ASN A 357 -10.42 16.22 17.90
CA ASN A 357 -10.01 16.45 16.51
C ASN A 357 -9.91 15.20 15.64
N GLY A 358 -10.12 14.01 16.22
CA GLY A 358 -10.08 12.72 15.50
C GLY A 358 -8.68 12.28 15.04
N LYS A 359 -7.61 12.93 15.54
CA LYS A 359 -6.23 12.56 15.19
C LYS A 359 -5.75 11.35 15.99
N ILE A 360 -4.89 10.53 15.37
CA ILE A 360 -4.27 9.39 16.05
C ILE A 360 -3.35 9.87 17.16
N LYS A 361 -3.55 9.34 18.37
CA LYS A 361 -2.65 9.53 19.51
C LYS A 361 -1.60 8.43 19.60
N ALA A 362 -2.03 7.18 19.49
CA ALA A 362 -1.18 6.01 19.55
C ALA A 362 -1.94 4.76 19.07
N ASP A 363 -1.22 3.70 18.79
CA ASP A 363 -1.78 2.36 18.68
C ASP A 363 -1.32 1.50 19.85
N LEU A 364 -2.22 0.67 20.34
CA LEU A 364 -1.99 -0.21 21.49
C LEU A 364 -2.15 -1.67 21.05
N ILE A 365 -1.06 -2.43 21.06
CA ILE A 365 -1.10 -3.87 20.85
C ILE A 365 -1.45 -4.54 22.17
N ALA A 366 -2.52 -5.32 22.19
CA ALA A 366 -3.01 -6.00 23.39
C ALA A 366 -3.43 -7.43 23.08
N PHE A 367 -3.66 -8.27 24.09
CA PHE A 367 -4.29 -9.57 23.86
C PHE A 367 -5.70 -9.39 23.28
N ALA A 368 -6.13 -10.33 22.45
CA ALA A 368 -7.42 -10.25 21.76
C ALA A 368 -8.66 -10.29 22.70
N ASP A 369 -8.48 -10.67 23.95
CA ASP A 369 -9.50 -10.69 25.00
C ASP A 369 -9.48 -9.44 25.90
N GLU A 370 -8.60 -8.47 25.63
CA GLU A 370 -8.58 -7.20 26.37
C GLU A 370 -9.58 -6.20 25.78
N HIS A 371 -10.11 -5.35 26.63
CA HIS A 371 -11.04 -4.26 26.27
C HIS A 371 -10.68 -2.99 27.00
N PHE A 372 -10.82 -1.85 26.33
CA PHE A 372 -10.45 -0.54 26.88
C PHE A 372 -11.69 0.35 26.96
N ASP A 373 -11.98 0.87 28.17
CA ASP A 373 -13.09 1.79 28.43
C ASP A 373 -12.62 3.24 28.20
N GLU A 374 -13.16 3.89 27.20
CA GLU A 374 -12.84 5.28 26.83
C GLU A 374 -13.10 6.31 27.95
N ASN A 375 -13.89 5.95 28.95
CA ASN A 375 -14.24 6.83 30.06
C ASN A 375 -13.25 6.71 31.24
N LYS A 376 -12.30 5.80 31.18
CA LYS A 376 -11.28 5.59 32.20
C LYS A 376 -9.93 6.17 31.77
N ASP A 377 -9.13 6.57 32.75
CA ASP A 377 -7.74 6.94 32.51
C ASP A 377 -6.96 5.75 32.01
N LEU A 378 -6.20 5.91 30.91
CA LEU A 378 -5.34 4.89 30.33
C LEU A 378 -3.90 5.39 30.28
N MET A 379 -2.99 4.65 30.93
CA MET A 379 -1.55 4.90 30.83
C MET A 379 -1.00 4.08 29.67
N ILE A 380 -0.38 4.74 28.71
CA ILE A 380 0.37 4.10 27.63
C ILE A 380 1.87 4.42 27.78
N PHE A 381 2.74 3.55 27.27
CA PHE A 381 4.18 3.73 27.38
C PHE A 381 4.94 3.01 26.26
N ASP A 382 6.05 3.60 25.84
CA ASP A 382 6.97 3.01 24.88
C ASP A 382 7.56 1.70 25.48
N PRO A 383 7.36 0.51 24.86
CA PRO A 383 7.82 -0.76 25.43
C PRO A 383 9.35 -0.91 25.45
N VAL A 384 10.09 -0.06 24.71
CA VAL A 384 11.56 -0.03 24.70
C VAL A 384 12.07 1.03 25.71
N HIS A 385 11.44 2.18 25.72
CA HIS A 385 11.81 3.33 26.57
C HIS A 385 10.72 3.57 27.63
N THR A 386 10.58 2.67 28.56
CA THR A 386 9.46 2.60 29.53
C THR A 386 9.28 3.82 30.42
N TRP A 387 10.24 4.76 30.44
CA TRP A 387 10.10 6.08 31.08
C TRP A 387 9.27 7.08 30.25
N LYS A 388 9.14 6.85 28.93
CA LYS A 388 8.25 7.64 28.07
C LYS A 388 6.82 7.14 28.27
N LYS A 389 6.05 7.87 29.05
CA LYS A 389 4.68 7.51 29.42
C LYS A 389 3.73 8.64 29.08
N THR A 390 2.53 8.30 28.64
CA THR A 390 1.46 9.25 28.38
C THR A 390 0.19 8.80 29.09
N LEU A 391 -0.37 9.67 29.91
CA LEU A 391 -1.66 9.44 30.56
C LEU A 391 -2.77 10.01 29.68
N LEU A 392 -3.58 9.15 29.09
CA LEU A 392 -4.80 9.54 28.40
C LEU A 392 -5.93 9.63 29.43
N LYS A 393 -6.51 10.82 29.58
CA LYS A 393 -7.62 11.04 30.51
C LYS A 393 -8.92 10.46 29.96
N GLY A 394 -9.71 9.80 30.83
CA GLY A 394 -11.02 9.29 30.48
C GLY A 394 -11.90 10.38 29.84
N GLY A 395 -12.60 10.05 28.78
CA GLY A 395 -13.44 10.96 28.01
C GLY A 395 -12.71 11.86 27.00
N THR A 396 -11.36 11.86 26.95
CA THR A 396 -10.58 12.67 25.98
C THR A 396 -10.10 11.89 24.75
N TYR A 397 -10.33 10.60 24.72
CA TYR A 397 -9.94 9.74 23.63
C TYR A 397 -11.07 8.78 23.24
N THR A 398 -10.98 8.19 22.04
CA THR A 398 -11.81 7.09 21.58
C THR A 398 -10.93 5.90 21.18
N VAL A 399 -11.50 4.70 21.22
CA VAL A 399 -10.81 3.45 20.93
C VAL A 399 -11.49 2.73 19.75
N ARG A 400 -10.69 2.26 18.79
CA ARG A 400 -11.15 1.40 17.68
C ARG A 400 -10.24 0.18 17.56
N GLU A 401 -10.80 -1.01 17.65
CA GLU A 401 -10.09 -2.21 17.21
C GLU A 401 -9.98 -2.17 15.68
N ILE A 402 -8.76 -2.27 15.14
CA ILE A 402 -8.51 -2.09 13.70
C ILE A 402 -8.35 -3.40 12.93
N MET A 403 -8.22 -4.54 13.62
CA MET A 403 -8.23 -5.86 12.99
C MET A 403 -9.66 -6.39 12.87
N VAL A 404 -9.98 -6.99 11.73
CA VAL A 404 -11.30 -7.58 11.45
C VAL A 404 -11.15 -9.06 11.08
N PRO A 405 -12.18 -9.90 11.33
CA PRO A 405 -12.18 -11.28 10.86
C PRO A 405 -12.28 -11.33 9.33
N VAL A 406 -11.45 -12.15 8.71
CA VAL A 406 -11.40 -12.35 7.25
C VAL A 406 -11.80 -13.78 6.89
N PHE A 407 -11.24 -14.78 7.57
CA PHE A 407 -11.66 -16.17 7.52
C PHE A 407 -11.99 -16.66 8.92
N LEU A 408 -13.06 -17.42 9.06
CA LEU A 408 -13.41 -18.15 10.28
C LEU A 408 -13.67 -19.60 9.92
N LYS A 409 -12.89 -20.50 10.52
CA LYS A 409 -12.94 -21.96 10.26
C LYS A 409 -12.83 -22.30 8.77
N GLY A 410 -11.94 -21.61 8.07
CA GLY A 410 -11.71 -21.79 6.64
C GLY A 410 -12.70 -21.07 5.70
N GLU A 411 -13.79 -20.51 6.24
CA GLU A 411 -14.80 -19.80 5.45
C GLU A 411 -14.51 -18.31 5.43
N CYS A 412 -14.52 -17.70 4.23
CA CYS A 412 -14.33 -16.27 4.07
C CYS A 412 -15.58 -15.52 4.55
N VAL A 413 -15.41 -14.66 5.55
CA VAL A 413 -16.47 -13.84 6.15
C VAL A 413 -16.32 -12.34 5.83
N TYR A 414 -15.25 -11.96 5.16
CA TYR A 414 -14.95 -10.57 4.81
C TYR A 414 -15.45 -10.26 3.38
N GLU A 415 -16.23 -9.21 3.27
CA GLU A 415 -16.64 -8.66 1.98
C GLU A 415 -15.63 -7.60 1.55
N THR A 416 -14.92 -7.86 0.44
CA THR A 416 -13.89 -6.96 -0.09
C THR A 416 -14.55 -5.74 -0.72
N PRO A 417 -14.24 -4.51 -0.27
CA PRO A 417 -14.76 -3.29 -0.89
C PRO A 417 -14.14 -3.06 -2.27
N ALA A 418 -14.82 -2.29 -3.13
CA ALA A 418 -14.25 -1.85 -4.39
C ALA A 418 -12.98 -0.97 -4.16
N VAL A 419 -12.01 -1.03 -5.08
CA VAL A 419 -10.74 -0.30 -4.94
C VAL A 419 -10.94 1.20 -4.74
N MET A 420 -11.93 1.81 -5.38
CA MET A 420 -12.23 3.23 -5.22
C MET A 420 -12.83 3.55 -3.84
N ASP A 421 -13.54 2.63 -3.22
CA ASP A 421 -14.02 2.77 -1.84
C ASP A 421 -12.87 2.64 -0.85
N ILE A 422 -11.94 1.71 -1.12
CA ILE A 422 -10.69 1.58 -0.34
C ILE A 422 -9.86 2.86 -0.46
N GLN A 423 -9.75 3.47 -1.64
CA GLN A 423 -9.09 4.76 -1.85
C GLN A 423 -9.73 5.87 -1.01
N ALA A 424 -11.06 5.95 -1.04
CA ALA A 424 -11.80 6.95 -0.26
C ALA A 424 -11.61 6.74 1.25
N TYR A 425 -11.57 5.49 1.70
CA TYR A 425 -11.24 5.13 3.07
C TYR A 425 -9.79 5.49 3.43
N CYS A 426 -8.82 5.16 2.58
CA CYS A 426 -7.42 5.51 2.76
C CYS A 426 -7.22 7.03 2.93
N LYS A 427 -7.92 7.84 2.13
CA LYS A 427 -7.91 9.30 2.27
C LYS A 427 -8.41 9.74 3.65
N LYS A 428 -9.45 9.11 4.19
CA LYS A 428 -9.96 9.39 5.55
C LYS A 428 -8.93 9.00 6.61
N GLU A 429 -8.33 7.82 6.50
CA GLU A 429 -7.28 7.34 7.40
C GLU A 429 -6.05 8.28 7.41
N LEU A 430 -5.57 8.70 6.24
CA LEU A 430 -4.48 9.67 6.11
C LEU A 430 -4.79 11.02 6.77
N ASN A 431 -6.05 11.43 6.81
CA ASN A 431 -6.49 12.65 7.47
C ASN A 431 -6.50 12.53 9.01
N THR A 432 -6.41 11.32 9.57
CA THR A 432 -6.26 11.11 11.02
C THR A 432 -4.81 11.29 11.49
N LEU A 433 -3.84 11.30 10.57
CA LEU A 433 -2.45 11.63 10.88
C LEU A 433 -2.29 13.13 11.17
N TRP A 434 -1.38 13.45 12.07
CA TRP A 434 -0.91 14.80 12.29
C TRP A 434 -0.10 15.28 11.09
N ASP A 435 -0.09 16.57 10.81
CA ASP A 435 0.67 17.13 9.68
C ASP A 435 2.17 16.88 9.86
N GLU A 436 2.67 16.90 11.10
CA GLU A 436 4.04 16.58 11.46
C GLU A 436 4.42 15.14 11.11
N SER A 437 3.48 14.21 11.14
CA SER A 437 3.71 12.81 10.78
C SER A 437 3.73 12.59 9.26
N ARG A 438 3.24 13.53 8.46
CA ARG A 438 3.19 13.41 6.99
C ARG A 438 4.38 14.04 6.27
N ARG A 439 5.29 14.70 7.01
CA ARG A 439 6.50 15.31 6.44
C ARG A 439 7.38 14.27 5.78
N PHE A 440 8.10 14.67 4.72
CA PHE A 440 9.07 13.82 4.06
C PHE A 440 10.41 13.76 4.78
N GLU A 441 10.75 14.83 5.49
CA GLU A 441 11.97 14.96 6.25
C GLU A 441 11.64 15.01 7.73
N ASN A 442 12.29 14.16 8.52
CA ASN A 442 12.13 14.06 9.97
C ASN A 442 10.65 14.05 10.41
N PRO A 443 9.83 13.10 9.94
CA PRO A 443 8.44 13.01 10.33
C PRO A 443 8.32 12.63 11.80
N GLN A 444 7.28 13.15 12.47
CA GLN A 444 6.95 12.74 13.83
C GLN A 444 6.38 11.32 13.81
N GLU A 445 7.00 10.41 14.54
CA GLU A 445 6.52 9.04 14.70
C GLU A 445 5.27 8.97 15.58
N ILE A 446 4.37 8.05 15.24
CA ILE A 446 3.22 7.67 16.08
C ILE A 446 3.67 6.53 17.00
N HIS A 447 3.28 6.60 18.26
CA HIS A 447 3.60 5.58 19.25
C HIS A 447 2.80 4.30 18.99
N VAL A 448 3.51 3.15 19.05
CA VAL A 448 2.92 1.82 19.06
C VAL A 448 3.34 1.16 20.38
N ASP A 449 2.42 1.13 21.29
CA ASP A 449 2.65 0.70 22.66
C ASP A 449 2.08 -0.72 22.91
N LEU A 450 2.41 -1.32 24.03
CA LEU A 450 1.86 -2.61 24.46
C LEU A 450 0.94 -2.37 25.67
N SER A 451 -0.13 -3.17 25.78
CA SER A 451 -0.90 -3.22 27.04
C SER A 451 0.00 -3.68 28.19
N ASP A 452 -0.32 -3.27 29.41
CA ASP A 452 0.41 -3.70 30.63
C ASP A 452 0.51 -5.23 30.68
N ARG A 453 -0.62 -5.92 30.44
CA ARG A 453 -0.67 -7.38 30.47
C ARG A 453 0.24 -8.02 29.42
N LEU A 454 0.22 -7.53 28.19
CA LEU A 454 1.09 -8.04 27.12
C LEU A 454 2.57 -7.76 27.40
N TYR A 455 2.87 -6.58 27.91
CA TYR A 455 4.22 -6.20 28.30
C TYR A 455 4.78 -7.09 29.42
N ASP A 456 3.98 -7.35 30.47
CA ASP A 456 4.37 -8.20 31.57
C ASP A 456 4.64 -9.64 31.13
N VAL A 457 3.77 -10.22 30.32
CA VAL A 457 4.00 -11.56 29.72
C VAL A 457 5.27 -11.60 28.90
N LYS A 458 5.50 -10.58 28.06
CA LYS A 458 6.73 -10.47 27.28
C LYS A 458 7.97 -10.41 28.16
N LYS A 459 7.94 -9.61 29.21
CA LYS A 459 9.04 -9.47 30.19
C LYS A 459 9.31 -10.76 30.96
N GLU A 460 8.26 -11.46 31.37
CA GLU A 460 8.39 -12.76 32.03
C GLU A 460 9.07 -13.78 31.12
N LEU A 461 8.63 -13.89 29.86
CA LEU A 461 9.24 -14.81 28.88
C LEU A 461 10.73 -14.47 28.65
N LEU A 462 11.08 -13.21 28.54
CA LEU A 462 12.47 -12.77 28.41
C LEU A 462 13.32 -13.19 29.62
N ASN A 463 12.81 -12.99 30.83
CA ASN A 463 13.50 -13.36 32.08
C ASN A 463 13.68 -14.86 32.23
N ASN A 464 12.69 -15.66 31.81
CA ASN A 464 12.75 -17.13 31.94
C ASN A 464 13.81 -17.75 31.02
N TYR A 465 14.11 -17.13 29.87
CA TYR A 465 15.17 -17.61 28.96
C TYR A 465 16.57 -17.16 29.39
N HIS A 466 16.71 -16.06 30.13
CA HIS A 466 18.02 -15.63 30.66
C HIS A 466 18.48 -16.46 31.89
N ARG A 467 17.58 -17.28 32.46
CA ARG A 467 17.89 -18.13 33.59
C ARG A 467 18.30 -19.57 33.20
N ARG A 468 18.32 -19.90 31.92
CA ARG A 468 18.76 -21.17 31.36
C ARG A 468 20.10 -20.98 30.63
#